data_d051a3a40f4829670528d217df33bd97
#
_entry.id   d051a3a40f4829670528d217df33bd97
#
_cell.length_a   1.000
_cell.length_b   1.000
_cell.length_c   1.000
_cell.angle_alpha   90.00
_cell.angle_beta   90.00
_cell.angle_gamma   90.00
#
_symmetry.space_group_name_H-M   'P 1'
#
loop_
_entity.id
_entity.type
_entity.pdbx_description
1 polymer ?
#
loop_
_entity_poly.entity_id
_entity_poly.type
_entity_poly.pdbx_seq_one_letter_code
_entity_poly.pdbx_strand_id
1 'polypeptide(L)'
;MEIDRIYCGDCLDLMKEMPDKSVDLVLTDPPYGVGVEYGSFEDTQENLAALVSEMMPEILRVSKRAMITPGVGNIHLYPKPDWILAWFSSAGVGSGPWGYCCWQPILVYGKDPYLSAGKGRRPDIFESNEGASVKVWHPCAKPINLWMDILRRGSVNEGDLVLDPFLGSGTTAIACLRTGRHFIGIEKHEPYFIKAQERIDKERQQARLISRFDFEEATP
;
A
#
# COMPACT_ATOMS: atom_id res chain seq x y z
N MET A 1 3.05 -18.41 2.74
CA MET A 1 2.20 -17.48 3.55
C MET A 1 0.74 -17.67 3.15
N GLU A 2 -0.19 -17.59 4.12
CA GLU A 2 -1.64 -17.67 3.85
C GLU A 2 -2.17 -16.34 3.34
N ILE A 3 -3.13 -16.38 2.42
CA ILE A 3 -3.82 -15.19 1.92
C ILE A 3 -4.79 -14.63 2.97
N ASP A 4 -5.10 -13.33 2.87
CA ASP A 4 -5.97 -12.59 3.79
C ASP A 4 -5.46 -12.60 5.24
N ARG A 5 -4.13 -12.61 5.39
CA ARG A 5 -3.42 -12.59 6.67
C ARG A 5 -2.41 -11.47 6.73
N ILE A 6 -2.12 -11.05 7.96
CA ILE A 6 -0.97 -10.19 8.23
C ILE A 6 0.03 -10.93 9.11
N TYR A 7 1.31 -10.57 8.98
CA TYR A 7 2.43 -11.23 9.62
C TYR A 7 3.27 -10.21 10.37
N CYS A 8 3.62 -10.51 11.61
CA CYS A 8 4.56 -9.70 12.40
C CYS A 8 5.98 -10.19 12.11
N GLY A 9 6.82 -9.34 11.49
CA GLY A 9 8.19 -9.74 11.16
C GLY A 9 8.86 -8.83 10.16
N ASP A 10 10.11 -9.15 9.85
CA ASP A 10 10.88 -8.43 8.83
C ASP A 10 10.41 -8.82 7.43
N CYS A 11 10.07 -7.82 6.62
CA CYS A 11 9.58 -8.07 5.26
C CYS A 11 10.63 -8.71 4.35
N LEU A 12 11.92 -8.42 4.56
CA LEU A 12 13.01 -9.00 3.77
C LEU A 12 13.10 -10.52 4.00
N ASP A 13 12.97 -10.95 5.25
CA ASP A 13 13.03 -12.38 5.57
C ASP A 13 11.79 -13.11 5.06
N LEU A 14 10.60 -12.53 5.27
CA LEU A 14 9.36 -13.16 4.86
C LEU A 14 9.18 -13.19 3.33
N MET A 15 9.61 -12.15 2.60
CA MET A 15 9.55 -12.17 1.13
C MET A 15 10.49 -13.22 0.52
N LYS A 16 11.65 -13.52 1.11
CA LYS A 16 12.55 -14.59 0.63
C LYS A 16 11.88 -15.97 0.56
N GLU A 17 10.89 -16.22 1.43
CA GLU A 17 10.11 -17.47 1.43
C GLU A 17 9.02 -17.50 0.35
N MET A 18 8.70 -16.37 -0.29
CA MET A 18 7.65 -16.29 -1.30
C MET A 18 8.17 -16.70 -2.68
N PRO A 19 7.37 -17.47 -3.46
CA PRO A 19 7.72 -17.81 -4.83
C PRO A 19 7.79 -16.57 -5.74
N ASP A 20 8.57 -16.65 -6.81
CA ASP A 20 8.64 -15.62 -7.85
C ASP A 20 7.25 -15.40 -8.47
N LYS A 21 6.90 -14.13 -8.68
CA LYS A 21 5.64 -13.71 -9.31
C LYS A 21 4.37 -14.29 -8.65
N SER A 22 4.47 -14.63 -7.36
CA SER A 22 3.36 -15.20 -6.59
C SER A 22 2.26 -14.20 -6.24
N VAL A 23 2.53 -12.88 -6.29
CA VAL A 23 1.52 -11.84 -6.06
C VAL A 23 1.26 -11.02 -7.32
N ASP A 24 0.02 -10.55 -7.48
CA ASP A 24 -0.39 -9.77 -8.65
C ASP A 24 0.10 -8.33 -8.57
N LEU A 25 0.12 -7.77 -7.37
CA LEU A 25 0.53 -6.40 -7.09
C LEU A 25 1.23 -6.30 -5.73
N VAL A 26 2.37 -5.62 -5.66
CA VAL A 26 2.83 -4.99 -4.43
C VAL A 26 2.31 -3.56 -4.42
N LEU A 27 1.58 -3.17 -3.36
CA LEU A 27 1.15 -1.79 -3.12
C LEU A 27 1.60 -1.38 -1.72
N THR A 28 2.55 -0.44 -1.64
CA THR A 28 3.23 -0.16 -0.38
C THR A 28 3.74 1.27 -0.22
N ASP A 29 3.88 1.68 1.03
CA ASP A 29 4.35 2.99 1.49
C ASP A 29 5.49 2.80 2.51
N PRO A 30 6.73 2.56 2.06
CA PRO A 30 7.88 2.35 2.95
C PRO A 30 8.26 3.64 3.69
N PRO A 31 9.15 3.57 4.71
CA PRO A 31 9.73 4.75 5.37
C PRO A 31 10.35 5.74 4.37
N TYR A 32 10.46 7.02 4.78
CA TYR A 32 10.91 8.10 3.89
C TYR A 32 12.28 8.69 4.28
N GLY A 33 12.90 8.23 5.37
CA GLY A 33 14.19 8.79 5.85
C GLY A 33 14.06 10.23 6.35
N VAL A 34 12.94 10.58 6.95
CA VAL A 34 12.63 11.94 7.43
C VAL A 34 12.51 12.04 8.95
N GLY A 35 12.99 11.02 9.67
CA GLY A 35 13.06 10.99 11.12
C GLY A 35 11.73 10.67 11.81
N VAL A 36 10.85 9.92 11.17
CA VAL A 36 9.62 9.42 11.81
C VAL A 36 9.96 8.29 12.78
N GLU A 37 9.42 8.34 13.99
CA GLU A 37 9.60 7.27 14.98
C GLU A 37 8.68 6.08 14.67
N TYR A 38 9.26 5.04 14.06
CA TYR A 38 8.52 3.78 13.78
C TYR A 38 8.74 2.71 14.86
N GLY A 39 9.63 2.97 15.85
CA GLY A 39 9.93 2.04 16.95
C GLY A 39 10.82 0.86 16.56
N SER A 40 10.69 0.31 15.37
CA SER A 40 11.46 -0.83 14.86
C SER A 40 12.42 -0.49 13.71
N PHE A 41 12.43 0.77 13.27
CA PHE A 41 13.27 1.28 12.17
C PHE A 41 13.71 2.71 12.47
N GLU A 42 15.01 2.95 12.42
CA GLU A 42 15.58 4.29 12.51
C GLU A 42 15.49 4.95 11.12
N ASP A 43 14.57 5.90 10.99
CA ASP A 43 14.15 6.50 9.72
C ASP A 43 15.14 7.59 9.26
N THR A 44 16.37 7.18 8.94
CA THR A 44 17.42 8.04 8.34
C THR A 44 17.53 7.82 6.83
N GLN A 45 18.16 8.75 6.12
CA GLN A 45 18.37 8.61 4.66
C GLN A 45 19.31 7.45 4.34
N GLU A 46 20.32 7.20 5.18
CA GLU A 46 21.25 6.09 5.03
C GLU A 46 20.56 4.74 5.18
N ASN A 47 19.73 4.61 6.23
CA ASN A 47 18.98 3.38 6.48
C ASN A 47 17.91 3.16 5.40
N LEU A 48 17.27 4.22 4.91
CA LEU A 48 16.35 4.13 3.78
C LEU A 48 17.05 3.64 2.51
N ALA A 49 18.23 4.19 2.17
CA ALA A 49 18.97 3.77 0.98
C ALA A 49 19.37 2.28 1.06
N ALA A 50 19.81 1.83 2.23
CA ALA A 50 20.12 0.42 2.47
C ALA A 50 18.87 -0.45 2.32
N LEU A 51 17.75 -0.08 2.97
CA LEU A 51 16.49 -0.79 2.87
C LEU A 51 16.00 -0.90 1.42
N VAL A 52 16.02 0.21 0.65
CA VAL A 52 15.59 0.22 -0.75
C VAL A 52 16.45 -0.71 -1.59
N SER A 53 17.78 -0.75 -1.36
CA SER A 53 18.69 -1.63 -2.11
C SER A 53 18.39 -3.11 -1.89
N GLU A 54 17.91 -3.50 -0.71
CA GLU A 54 17.59 -4.89 -0.36
C GLU A 54 16.13 -5.26 -0.71
N MET A 55 15.17 -4.36 -0.44
CA MET A 55 13.74 -4.67 -0.65
C MET A 55 13.32 -4.68 -2.12
N MET A 56 13.89 -3.78 -2.96
CA MET A 56 13.43 -3.66 -4.34
C MET A 56 13.66 -4.91 -5.18
N PRO A 57 14.81 -5.62 -5.11
CA PRO A 57 14.97 -6.90 -5.78
C PRO A 57 13.90 -7.92 -5.39
N GLU A 58 13.57 -8.02 -4.09
CA GLU A 58 12.57 -8.94 -3.58
C GLU A 58 11.14 -8.55 -4.01
N ILE A 59 10.78 -7.26 -3.90
CA ILE A 59 9.48 -6.75 -4.38
C ILE A 59 9.30 -7.08 -5.87
N LEU A 60 10.31 -6.81 -6.69
CA LEU A 60 10.25 -7.07 -8.13
C LEU A 60 10.27 -8.58 -8.46
N ARG A 61 10.89 -9.40 -7.61
CA ARG A 61 10.90 -10.85 -7.75
C ARG A 61 9.53 -11.45 -7.48
N VAL A 62 8.93 -11.13 -6.31
CA VAL A 62 7.69 -11.78 -5.85
C VAL A 62 6.45 -11.29 -6.58
N SER A 63 6.47 -10.09 -7.18
CA SER A 63 5.28 -9.47 -7.77
C SER A 63 5.29 -9.45 -9.30
N LYS A 64 4.09 -9.47 -9.90
CA LYS A 64 3.89 -9.19 -11.32
C LYS A 64 3.96 -7.68 -11.62
N ARG A 65 3.57 -6.84 -10.66
CA ARG A 65 3.58 -5.38 -10.68
C ARG A 65 3.88 -4.84 -9.30
N ALA A 66 4.46 -3.63 -9.23
CA ALA A 66 4.60 -2.92 -7.97
C ALA A 66 4.21 -1.44 -8.12
N MET A 67 3.57 -0.89 -7.09
CA MET A 67 3.25 0.52 -6.93
C MET A 67 3.75 0.97 -5.56
N ILE A 68 4.66 1.93 -5.54
CA ILE A 68 5.40 2.33 -4.33
C ILE A 68 5.34 3.84 -4.21
N THR A 69 5.02 4.35 -3.02
CA THR A 69 5.07 5.77 -2.68
C THR A 69 6.40 6.09 -1.98
N PRO A 70 7.43 6.60 -2.70
CA PRO A 70 8.77 6.78 -2.13
C PRO A 70 8.94 8.09 -1.35
N GLY A 71 7.96 9.01 -1.45
CA GLY A 71 8.17 10.43 -1.15
C GLY A 71 8.95 11.16 -2.26
N VAL A 72 8.68 12.46 -2.43
CA VAL A 72 9.23 13.25 -3.55
C VAL A 72 10.76 13.28 -3.56
N GLY A 73 11.38 13.41 -2.37
CA GLY A 73 12.84 13.52 -2.24
C GLY A 73 13.61 12.26 -2.56
N ASN A 74 12.95 11.09 -2.54
CA ASN A 74 13.63 9.79 -2.54
C ASN A 74 13.52 9.02 -3.86
N ILE A 75 12.89 9.59 -4.88
CA ILE A 75 12.71 8.93 -6.20
C ILE A 75 14.05 8.39 -6.74
N HIS A 76 15.14 9.11 -6.50
CA HIS A 76 16.49 8.77 -6.98
C HIS A 76 17.11 7.55 -6.31
N LEU A 77 16.60 7.10 -5.16
CA LEU A 77 17.07 5.90 -4.47
C LEU A 77 16.52 4.61 -5.08
N TYR A 78 15.42 4.71 -5.80
CA TYR A 78 14.71 3.56 -6.37
C TYR A 78 15.21 3.24 -7.78
N PRO A 79 15.16 1.97 -8.21
CA PRO A 79 15.41 1.61 -9.60
C PRO A 79 14.51 2.43 -10.53
N LYS A 80 14.97 2.65 -11.78
CA LYS A 80 14.15 3.36 -12.77
C LYS A 80 12.78 2.69 -12.93
N PRO A 81 11.67 3.38 -12.62
CA PRO A 81 10.33 2.83 -12.79
C PRO A 81 9.93 2.78 -14.27
N ASP A 82 8.96 1.93 -14.61
CA ASP A 82 8.34 1.91 -15.93
C ASP A 82 7.46 3.13 -16.18
N TRP A 83 6.83 3.66 -15.11
CA TRP A 83 6.06 4.89 -15.12
C TRP A 83 6.01 5.53 -13.74
N ILE A 84 5.63 6.81 -13.67
CA ILE A 84 5.34 7.52 -12.42
C ILE A 84 3.92 8.04 -12.50
N LEU A 85 3.08 7.64 -11.54
CA LEU A 85 1.77 8.24 -11.30
C LEU A 85 1.91 9.30 -10.19
N ALA A 86 0.95 10.21 -10.09
CA ALA A 86 0.95 11.24 -9.07
C ALA A 86 -0.33 11.21 -8.23
N TRP A 87 -0.19 11.35 -6.91
CA TRP A 87 -1.27 11.78 -6.04
C TRP A 87 -1.13 13.28 -5.81
N PHE A 88 -2.12 14.05 -6.26
CA PHE A 88 -2.21 15.49 -6.05
C PHE A 88 -3.19 15.82 -4.91
N SER A 89 -2.82 16.79 -4.07
CA SER A 89 -3.66 17.36 -3.02
C SER A 89 -3.44 18.86 -2.94
N SER A 90 -4.47 19.64 -3.20
CA SER A 90 -4.42 21.10 -3.05
C SER A 90 -4.25 21.54 -1.59
N ALA A 91 -4.60 20.69 -0.63
CA ALA A 91 -4.40 20.93 0.80
C ALA A 91 -2.94 20.69 1.27
N GLY A 92 -2.08 20.16 0.39
CA GLY A 92 -0.72 19.74 0.70
C GLY A 92 -0.67 18.34 1.31
N VAL A 93 0.44 17.64 1.06
CA VAL A 93 0.72 16.29 1.57
C VAL A 93 1.98 16.25 2.45
N GLY A 94 2.59 17.40 2.68
CA GLY A 94 3.80 17.57 3.48
C GLY A 94 4.49 18.89 3.22
N SER A 95 5.70 19.05 3.73
CA SER A 95 6.54 20.22 3.53
C SER A 95 7.93 19.78 3.08
N GLY A 96 8.53 20.60 2.23
CA GLY A 96 9.89 20.41 1.73
C GLY A 96 10.67 21.74 1.75
N PRO A 97 11.93 21.74 1.33
CA PRO A 97 12.79 22.94 1.34
C PRO A 97 12.29 24.05 0.42
N TRP A 98 11.41 23.76 -0.52
CA TRP A 98 10.81 24.70 -1.46
C TRP A 98 9.38 25.10 -1.14
N GLY A 99 8.85 24.71 0.03
CA GLY A 99 7.49 25.01 0.49
C GLY A 99 6.62 23.79 0.66
N TYR A 100 5.30 23.94 0.49
CA TYR A 100 4.35 22.86 0.64
C TYR A 100 4.45 21.87 -0.52
N CYS A 101 4.52 20.58 -0.17
CA CYS A 101 4.44 19.51 -1.13
C CYS A 101 2.96 19.24 -1.44
N CYS A 102 2.53 19.48 -2.67
CA CYS A 102 1.14 19.29 -3.09
C CYS A 102 0.93 17.98 -3.86
N TRP A 103 1.94 17.17 -4.02
CA TRP A 103 1.84 15.88 -4.71
C TRP A 103 2.79 14.84 -4.13
N GLN A 104 2.45 13.58 -4.36
CA GLN A 104 3.31 12.44 -4.04
C GLN A 104 3.48 11.57 -5.28
N PRO A 105 4.70 11.15 -5.60
CA PRO A 105 4.93 10.19 -6.67
C PRO A 105 4.48 8.78 -6.25
N ILE A 106 4.03 8.02 -7.26
CA ILE A 106 3.78 6.60 -7.13
C ILE A 106 4.61 5.92 -8.23
N LEU A 107 5.70 5.29 -7.84
CA LEU A 107 6.57 4.56 -8.77
C LEU A 107 5.89 3.26 -9.19
N VAL A 108 5.81 3.03 -10.50
CA VAL A 108 5.15 1.87 -11.06
C VAL A 108 6.16 0.98 -11.77
N TYR A 109 6.12 -0.30 -11.47
CA TYR A 109 6.92 -1.35 -12.11
C TYR A 109 6.00 -2.42 -12.69
N GLY A 110 6.30 -2.84 -13.92
CA GLY A 110 5.53 -3.82 -14.67
C GLY A 110 4.52 -3.19 -15.63
N LYS A 111 3.83 -4.04 -16.38
CA LYS A 111 2.90 -3.61 -17.44
C LYS A 111 1.58 -3.10 -16.88
N ASP A 112 1.03 -2.06 -17.52
CA ASP A 112 -0.29 -1.50 -17.20
C ASP A 112 -1.38 -2.60 -17.30
N PRO A 113 -2.10 -2.89 -16.20
CA PRO A 113 -3.10 -3.95 -16.20
C PRO A 113 -4.34 -3.61 -17.03
N TYR A 114 -4.69 -2.32 -17.18
CA TYR A 114 -5.83 -1.90 -18.01
C TYR A 114 -5.51 -2.07 -19.49
N LEU A 115 -4.31 -1.67 -19.93
CA LEU A 115 -3.88 -1.90 -21.31
C LEU A 115 -3.75 -3.39 -21.62
N SER A 116 -3.19 -4.15 -20.69
CA SER A 116 -3.05 -5.61 -20.83
C SER A 116 -4.40 -6.32 -20.92
N ALA A 117 -5.44 -5.79 -20.27
CA ALA A 117 -6.81 -6.31 -20.29
C ALA A 117 -7.67 -5.70 -21.42
N GLY A 118 -7.11 -4.89 -22.32
CA GLY A 118 -7.86 -4.22 -23.39
C GLY A 118 -8.86 -3.14 -22.93
N LYS A 119 -8.73 -2.67 -21.66
CA LYS A 119 -9.65 -1.69 -21.06
C LYS A 119 -9.25 -0.21 -21.32
N GLY A 120 -8.28 0.01 -22.18
CA GLY A 120 -7.82 1.35 -22.59
C GLY A 120 -6.94 2.05 -21.55
N ARG A 121 -6.49 3.26 -21.91
CA ARG A 121 -5.63 4.09 -21.06
C ARG A 121 -6.41 4.73 -19.92
N ARG A 122 -5.74 4.93 -18.78
CA ARG A 122 -6.27 5.63 -17.62
C ARG A 122 -5.35 6.82 -17.28
N PRO A 123 -5.90 7.89 -16.66
CA PRO A 123 -5.08 8.98 -16.15
C PRO A 123 -3.97 8.49 -15.21
N ASP A 124 -2.89 9.24 -15.17
CA ASP A 124 -1.73 8.98 -14.31
C ASP A 124 -1.69 9.89 -13.08
N ILE A 125 -2.80 10.56 -12.78
CA ILE A 125 -2.98 11.40 -11.60
C ILE A 125 -4.20 10.95 -10.80
N PHE A 126 -4.05 11.00 -9.46
CA PHE A 126 -5.13 10.89 -8.47
C PHE A 126 -5.28 12.22 -7.76
N GLU A 127 -6.48 12.71 -7.62
CA GLU A 127 -6.77 13.93 -6.88
C GLU A 127 -7.55 13.59 -5.61
N SER A 128 -6.98 13.91 -4.45
CA SER A 128 -7.63 13.69 -3.16
C SER A 128 -7.09 14.61 -2.09
N ASN A 129 -8.00 15.30 -1.40
CA ASN A 129 -7.72 16.10 -0.21
C ASN A 129 -8.15 15.36 1.08
N GLU A 130 -8.46 14.08 0.99
CA GLU A 130 -8.90 13.29 2.14
C GLU A 130 -7.77 13.10 3.14
N GLY A 131 -8.05 13.32 4.42
CA GLY A 131 -7.15 12.98 5.53
C GLY A 131 -7.29 11.52 5.94
N ALA A 132 -6.23 10.93 6.48
CA ALA A 132 -6.28 9.57 7.01
C ALA A 132 -7.06 9.51 8.33
N SER A 133 -8.02 8.58 8.44
CA SER A 133 -8.90 8.41 9.60
C SER A 133 -8.22 7.87 10.87
N VAL A 134 -7.00 7.31 10.75
CA VAL A 134 -6.28 6.65 11.84
C VAL A 134 -4.99 7.36 12.25
N LYS A 135 -4.83 8.64 11.90
CA LYS A 135 -3.64 9.45 12.26
C LYS A 135 -3.35 9.51 13.77
N VAL A 136 -4.35 9.22 14.61
CA VAL A 136 -4.20 9.29 16.07
C VAL A 136 -3.18 8.28 16.61
N TRP A 137 -3.05 7.11 15.97
CA TRP A 137 -2.16 6.04 16.44
C TRP A 137 -1.11 5.59 15.42
N HIS A 138 -1.24 6.01 14.15
CA HIS A 138 -0.24 5.75 13.12
C HIS A 138 0.11 7.05 12.38
N PRO A 139 1.38 7.50 12.41
CA PRO A 139 1.77 8.84 11.93
C PRO A 139 1.59 9.01 10.42
N CYS A 140 1.77 7.93 9.65
CA CYS A 140 1.82 7.96 8.20
C CYS A 140 0.68 7.18 7.51
N ALA A 141 -0.48 7.02 8.18
CA ALA A 141 -1.62 6.32 7.58
C ALA A 141 -2.10 7.03 6.30
N LYS A 142 -2.37 6.26 5.25
CA LYS A 142 -2.89 6.79 3.97
C LYS A 142 -4.43 6.91 4.00
N PRO A 143 -5.01 7.89 3.27
CA PRO A 143 -6.46 8.00 3.07
C PRO A 143 -7.02 6.76 2.38
N ILE A 144 -8.11 6.22 2.91
CA ILE A 144 -8.62 4.91 2.44
C ILE A 144 -9.19 4.97 1.02
N ASN A 145 -9.95 6.01 0.68
CA ASN A 145 -10.56 6.10 -0.65
C ASN A 145 -9.48 6.28 -1.74
N LEU A 146 -8.50 7.16 -1.49
CA LEU A 146 -7.34 7.29 -2.36
C LEU A 146 -6.61 5.96 -2.54
N TRP A 147 -6.38 5.23 -1.43
CA TRP A 147 -5.66 3.97 -1.48
C TRP A 147 -6.41 2.89 -2.25
N MET A 148 -7.74 2.88 -2.15
CA MET A 148 -8.61 2.03 -2.99
C MET A 148 -8.51 2.37 -4.48
N ASP A 149 -8.43 3.65 -4.83
CA ASP A 149 -8.32 4.07 -6.24
C ASP A 149 -6.93 3.72 -6.82
N ILE A 150 -5.86 3.90 -6.04
CA ILE A 150 -4.50 3.45 -6.41
C ILE A 150 -4.49 1.92 -6.57
N LEU A 151 -5.08 1.18 -5.63
CA LEU A 151 -5.20 -0.27 -5.71
C LEU A 151 -5.92 -0.73 -6.99
N ARG A 152 -7.08 -0.15 -7.29
CA ARG A 152 -7.83 -0.46 -8.52
C ARG A 152 -7.02 -0.15 -9.77
N ARG A 153 -6.18 0.89 -9.74
CA ARG A 153 -5.31 1.26 -10.87
C ARG A 153 -4.22 0.20 -11.11
N GLY A 154 -3.70 -0.41 -10.06
CA GLY A 154 -2.66 -1.46 -10.13
C GLY A 154 -3.21 -2.88 -10.31
N SER A 155 -4.48 -3.12 -9.96
CA SER A 155 -5.15 -4.43 -9.99
C SER A 155 -6.56 -4.29 -10.58
N VAL A 156 -6.80 -4.96 -11.71
CA VAL A 156 -8.06 -4.85 -12.47
C VAL A 156 -9.09 -5.89 -12.07
N ASN A 157 -8.65 -7.03 -11.55
CA ASN A 157 -9.53 -8.17 -11.26
C ASN A 157 -9.84 -8.25 -9.78
N GLU A 158 -11.07 -8.60 -9.46
CA GLU A 158 -11.40 -9.14 -8.15
C GLU A 158 -10.67 -10.47 -7.95
N GLY A 159 -10.23 -10.74 -6.72
CA GLY A 159 -9.43 -11.91 -6.39
C GLY A 159 -7.93 -11.79 -6.68
N ASP A 160 -7.43 -10.69 -7.30
CA ASP A 160 -5.99 -10.42 -7.40
C ASP A 160 -5.36 -10.40 -5.99
N LEU A 161 -4.17 -11.00 -5.83
CA LEU A 161 -3.42 -11.01 -4.58
C LEU A 161 -2.49 -9.81 -4.48
N VAL A 162 -2.64 -9.05 -3.40
CA VAL A 162 -1.87 -7.84 -3.10
C VAL A 162 -0.96 -8.08 -1.90
N LEU A 163 0.32 -7.72 -2.03
CA LEU A 163 1.27 -7.72 -0.92
C LEU A 163 1.57 -6.27 -0.50
N ASP A 164 1.53 -6.03 0.80
CA ASP A 164 2.08 -4.82 1.41
C ASP A 164 3.15 -5.20 2.45
N PRO A 165 4.44 -5.07 2.10
CA PRO A 165 5.55 -5.40 3.00
C PRO A 165 5.79 -4.36 4.11
N PHE A 166 5.11 -3.21 4.08
CA PHE A 166 5.17 -2.14 5.09
C PHE A 166 3.76 -1.73 5.51
N LEU A 167 3.00 -2.70 6.03
CA LEU A 167 1.55 -2.59 6.21
C LEU A 167 1.10 -1.44 7.12
N GLY A 168 1.89 -1.11 8.13
CA GLY A 168 1.64 -0.01 9.07
C GLY A 168 0.23 -0.08 9.68
N SER A 169 -0.61 0.85 9.29
CA SER A 169 -1.99 0.95 9.81
C SER A 169 -2.98 -0.06 9.23
N GLY A 170 -2.59 -0.91 8.29
CA GLY A 170 -3.48 -1.86 7.63
C GLY A 170 -4.34 -1.29 6.50
N THR A 171 -4.03 -0.09 6.00
CA THR A 171 -4.87 0.55 4.98
C THR A 171 -4.96 -0.27 3.69
N THR A 172 -3.88 -0.91 3.24
CA THR A 172 -3.87 -1.79 2.07
C THR A 172 -4.79 -2.99 2.27
N ALA A 173 -4.76 -3.63 3.44
CA ALA A 173 -5.64 -4.76 3.75
C ALA A 173 -7.12 -4.36 3.73
N ILE A 174 -7.47 -3.20 4.34
CA ILE A 174 -8.84 -2.65 4.30
C ILE A 174 -9.26 -2.34 2.85
N ALA A 175 -8.38 -1.73 2.06
CA ALA A 175 -8.66 -1.45 0.65
C ALA A 175 -8.93 -2.73 -0.14
N CYS A 176 -8.17 -3.81 0.10
CA CYS A 176 -8.39 -5.12 -0.52
C CYS A 176 -9.75 -5.70 -0.13
N LEU A 177 -10.10 -5.72 1.16
CA LEU A 177 -11.40 -6.21 1.64
C LEU A 177 -12.57 -5.46 0.98
N ARG A 178 -12.49 -4.13 0.88
CA ARG A 178 -13.55 -3.30 0.28
C ARG A 178 -13.65 -3.41 -1.24
N THR A 179 -12.63 -3.92 -1.89
CA THR A 179 -12.55 -3.98 -3.35
C THR A 179 -12.51 -5.40 -3.90
N GLY A 180 -12.72 -6.43 -3.06
CA GLY A 180 -12.77 -7.83 -3.45
C GLY A 180 -11.40 -8.40 -3.87
N ARG A 181 -10.28 -7.85 -3.33
CA ARG A 181 -8.94 -8.38 -3.53
C ARG A 181 -8.50 -9.17 -2.32
N HIS A 182 -7.60 -10.12 -2.53
CA HIS A 182 -6.89 -10.80 -1.46
C HIS A 182 -5.64 -10.01 -1.05
N PHE A 183 -5.17 -10.21 0.17
CA PHE A 183 -3.98 -9.54 0.65
C PHE A 183 -3.05 -10.44 1.47
N ILE A 184 -1.78 -10.04 1.50
CA ILE A 184 -0.78 -10.42 2.49
C ILE A 184 -0.16 -9.12 2.97
N GLY A 185 -0.13 -8.91 4.30
CA GLY A 185 0.50 -7.74 4.89
C GLY A 185 1.62 -8.13 5.82
N ILE A 186 2.70 -7.35 5.84
CA ILE A 186 3.82 -7.55 6.76
C ILE A 186 4.04 -6.26 7.53
N GLU A 187 4.15 -6.36 8.86
CA GLU A 187 4.45 -5.25 9.75
C GLU A 187 5.50 -5.70 10.78
N LYS A 188 6.61 -4.96 10.83
CA LYS A 188 7.73 -5.31 11.72
C LYS A 188 7.51 -4.83 13.16
N HIS A 189 6.82 -3.70 13.35
CA HIS A 189 6.58 -3.12 14.66
C HIS A 189 5.33 -3.74 15.29
N GLU A 190 5.52 -4.62 16.28
CA GLU A 190 4.46 -5.39 16.91
C GLU A 190 3.26 -4.53 17.40
N PRO A 191 3.44 -3.35 18.03
CA PRO A 191 2.31 -2.49 18.41
C PRO A 191 1.46 -2.02 17.22
N TYR A 192 2.05 -1.77 16.05
CA TYR A 192 1.29 -1.44 14.84
C TYR A 192 0.62 -2.67 14.25
N PHE A 193 1.30 -3.81 14.25
CA PHE A 193 0.71 -5.09 13.84
C PHE A 193 -0.56 -5.41 14.62
N ILE A 194 -0.56 -5.32 15.95
CA ILE A 194 -1.72 -5.59 16.79
C ILE A 194 -2.89 -4.65 16.43
N LYS A 195 -2.63 -3.35 16.33
CA LYS A 195 -3.67 -2.37 15.97
C LYS A 195 -4.20 -2.54 14.54
N ALA A 196 -3.33 -2.91 13.59
CA ALA A 196 -3.74 -3.22 12.23
C ALA A 196 -4.64 -4.47 12.20
N GLN A 197 -4.29 -5.52 12.96
CA GLN A 197 -5.11 -6.72 13.08
C GLN A 197 -6.51 -6.40 13.63
N GLU A 198 -6.59 -5.65 14.73
CA GLU A 198 -7.87 -5.21 15.32
C GLU A 198 -8.72 -4.42 14.31
N ARG A 199 -8.09 -3.53 13.53
CA ARG A 199 -8.76 -2.73 12.51
C ARG A 199 -9.30 -3.60 11.38
N ILE A 200 -8.52 -4.56 10.91
CA ILE A 200 -8.91 -5.50 9.86
C ILE A 200 -10.07 -6.38 10.34
N ASP A 201 -10.04 -6.86 11.58
CA ASP A 201 -11.09 -7.71 12.13
C ASP A 201 -12.42 -6.94 12.30
N LYS A 202 -12.36 -5.67 12.70
CA LYS A 202 -13.55 -4.78 12.72
C LYS A 202 -14.14 -4.60 11.32
N GLU A 203 -13.31 -4.37 10.31
CA GLU A 203 -13.77 -4.23 8.92
C GLU A 203 -14.46 -5.51 8.43
N ARG A 204 -13.90 -6.69 8.72
CA ARG A 204 -14.50 -7.98 8.39
C ARG A 204 -15.84 -8.20 9.08
N GLN A 205 -15.96 -7.79 10.35
CA GLN A 205 -17.22 -7.88 11.09
C GLN A 205 -18.28 -6.98 10.48
N GLN A 206 -17.95 -5.73 10.12
CA GLN A 206 -18.87 -4.80 9.48
C GLN A 206 -19.35 -5.33 8.12
N ALA A 207 -18.46 -5.86 7.30
CA ALA A 207 -18.83 -6.45 6.01
C ALA A 207 -19.79 -7.63 6.16
N ARG A 208 -19.60 -8.50 7.17
CA ARG A 208 -20.51 -9.62 7.46
C ARG A 208 -21.88 -9.16 7.95
N LEU A 209 -21.96 -8.09 8.72
CA LEU A 209 -23.23 -7.53 9.18
C LEU A 209 -24.04 -6.95 8.01
N ILE A 210 -23.41 -6.17 7.14
CA ILE A 210 -24.07 -5.59 5.96
C ILE A 210 -24.62 -6.72 5.06
N SER A 211 -23.83 -7.75 4.76
CA SER A 211 -24.30 -8.86 3.93
C SER A 211 -25.47 -9.66 4.53
N ARG A 212 -25.60 -9.69 5.85
CA ARG A 212 -26.76 -10.31 6.52
C ARG A 212 -28.03 -9.47 6.39
N PHE A 213 -27.94 -8.16 6.54
CA PHE A 213 -29.07 -7.25 6.38
C PHE A 213 -29.59 -7.27 4.95
N ASP A 214 -28.71 -7.26 3.95
CA ASP A 214 -29.10 -7.35 2.54
C ASP A 214 -29.81 -8.67 2.20
N PHE A 215 -29.50 -9.76 2.92
CA PHE A 215 -30.14 -11.07 2.75
C PHE A 215 -31.52 -11.14 3.42
N GLU A 216 -31.68 -10.48 4.58
CA GLU A 216 -32.97 -10.44 5.31
C GLU A 216 -33.99 -9.54 4.63
N GLU A 217 -33.59 -8.47 3.96
CA GLU A 217 -34.49 -7.59 3.18
C GLU A 217 -34.85 -8.18 1.78
N ALA A 218 -34.06 -9.13 1.27
CA ALA A 218 -34.28 -9.77 -0.03
C ALA A 218 -35.17 -11.03 0.04
N THR A 219 -35.58 -11.45 1.23
CA THR A 219 -36.48 -12.62 1.42
C THR A 219 -37.91 -12.11 1.63
N PRO A 220 -38.83 -12.35 0.67
CA PRO A 220 -40.22 -11.89 0.75
C PRO A 220 -41.03 -12.62 1.81
#